data_01fe7e3f38a3830589e263b53e37db3c
#
_entry.id   01fe7e3f38a3830589e263b53e37db3c
#
_cell.length_a   1.000
_cell.length_b   1.000
_cell.length_c   1.000
_cell.angle_alpha   90.00
_cell.angle_beta   90.00
_cell.angle_gamma   90.00
#
_symmetry.space_group_name_H-M   'P 1'
#
loop_
_entity.id
_entity.type
_entity.pdbx_description
1 polymer ?
#
loop_
_entity_poly.entity_id
_entity_poly.type
_entity_poly.pdbx_seq_one_letter_code
_entity_poly.pdbx_strand_id
1 'polypeptide(L)'
;MKSIAIIGGGVAGLEAATNLSRMGFSVTVIEEKDQPGGKLNQWHALFPNRRPAAEVLASLKNHAKLGINMMLNTRVENIEKNDDGFALALNHNRMITAHAVLLATGFELFDASKKEEYGYGIYDNVITSVDLEQAFEKGIIKTAEGKIPKKIGFIHCVGSRDEKAGNPHCSKVCCITGVKQAIELKERIPDSEIFMFYMDLRMFGRHFEELYKEAQVKHHIQFIRGRLSEAFENQDNTVMIKIEDTLLAKPLKMNLDLLVLLVGMQPSHGIDKILHDLEVEKDADGFLKQADSQLTPSKTNVPGVFAVGTVTGPKTIGETISDARAVTLEIANYLHNKVASKILKNESYFI
;
A
#
# COMPACT_ATOMS: atom_id res chain seq x y z
N MET A 1 -22.07 -7.76 24.05
CA MET A 1 -21.65 -6.84 22.94
C MET A 1 -20.93 -7.70 21.89
N LYS A 2 -21.22 -7.53 20.61
CA LYS A 2 -20.51 -8.27 19.55
C LYS A 2 -19.11 -7.72 19.38
N SER A 3 -18.12 -8.65 19.23
CA SER A 3 -16.70 -8.32 19.15
C SER A 3 -16.16 -8.55 17.72
N ILE A 4 -15.23 -7.70 17.31
CA ILE A 4 -14.58 -7.74 15.99
C ILE A 4 -13.08 -7.67 16.21
N ALA A 5 -12.35 -8.60 15.60
CA ALA A 5 -10.90 -8.53 15.50
C ALA A 5 -10.50 -7.95 14.14
N ILE A 6 -9.66 -6.92 14.15
CA ILE A 6 -9.09 -6.29 12.97
C ILE A 6 -7.61 -6.61 12.95
N ILE A 7 -7.15 -7.30 11.91
CA ILE A 7 -5.74 -7.66 11.74
C ILE A 7 -5.08 -6.63 10.82
N GLY A 8 -4.23 -5.79 11.40
CA GLY A 8 -3.55 -4.67 10.75
C GLY A 8 -4.08 -3.30 11.19
N GLY A 9 -3.21 -2.50 11.80
CA GLY A 9 -3.47 -1.14 12.28
C GLY A 9 -3.08 -0.04 11.28
N GLY A 10 -3.12 -0.35 9.96
CA GLY A 10 -2.90 0.62 8.89
C GLY A 10 -4.10 1.55 8.66
N VAL A 11 -4.09 2.28 7.54
CA VAL A 11 -5.16 3.24 7.18
C VAL A 11 -6.54 2.58 7.19
N ALA A 12 -6.68 1.43 6.54
CA ALA A 12 -7.95 0.70 6.47
C ALA A 12 -8.43 0.23 7.84
N GLY A 13 -7.52 -0.39 8.61
CA GLY A 13 -7.85 -0.94 9.93
C GLY A 13 -8.25 0.15 10.93
N LEU A 14 -7.54 1.27 10.98
CA LEU A 14 -7.86 2.39 11.86
C LEU A 14 -9.19 3.05 11.52
N GLU A 15 -9.47 3.28 10.24
CA GLU A 15 -10.73 3.87 9.80
C GLU A 15 -11.91 2.93 10.07
N ALA A 16 -11.78 1.63 9.75
CA ALA A 16 -12.81 0.64 10.04
C ALA A 16 -13.06 0.49 11.55
N ALA A 17 -11.98 0.41 12.35
CA ALA A 17 -12.06 0.30 13.79
C ALA A 17 -12.83 1.47 14.42
N THR A 18 -12.53 2.69 13.98
CA THR A 18 -13.19 3.90 14.43
C THR A 18 -14.69 3.85 14.16
N ASN A 19 -15.09 3.49 12.94
CA ASN A 19 -16.51 3.47 12.57
C ASN A 19 -17.26 2.32 13.27
N LEU A 20 -16.68 1.13 13.38
CA LEU A 20 -17.28 0.00 14.10
C LEU A 20 -17.44 0.28 15.60
N SER A 21 -16.44 0.92 16.23
CA SER A 21 -16.55 1.35 17.64
C SER A 21 -17.68 2.37 17.85
N ARG A 22 -17.84 3.35 16.94
CA ARG A 22 -18.95 4.31 16.96
C ARG A 22 -20.32 3.65 16.77
N MET A 23 -20.39 2.52 16.07
CA MET A 23 -21.60 1.71 15.92
C MET A 23 -21.90 0.84 17.15
N GLY A 24 -21.09 0.90 18.20
CA GLY A 24 -21.30 0.19 19.45
C GLY A 24 -20.74 -1.24 19.49
N PHE A 25 -19.86 -1.62 18.56
CA PHE A 25 -19.16 -2.90 18.61
C PHE A 25 -17.92 -2.84 19.50
N SER A 26 -17.56 -3.98 20.10
CA SER A 26 -16.26 -4.15 20.78
C SER A 26 -15.19 -4.43 19.73
N VAL A 27 -14.23 -3.54 19.56
CA VAL A 27 -13.21 -3.63 18.50
C VAL A 27 -11.83 -3.83 19.09
N THR A 28 -11.13 -4.86 18.63
CA THR A 28 -9.71 -5.10 18.91
C THR A 28 -8.94 -4.99 17.62
N VAL A 29 -7.96 -4.08 17.56
CA VAL A 29 -7.00 -3.96 16.46
C VAL A 29 -5.70 -4.64 16.87
N ILE A 30 -5.22 -5.55 16.04
CA ILE A 30 -3.98 -6.30 16.25
C ILE A 30 -2.96 -5.76 15.23
N GLU A 31 -1.91 -5.13 15.73
CA GLU A 31 -0.85 -4.52 14.92
C GLU A 31 0.51 -5.13 15.29
N GLU A 32 1.21 -5.63 14.30
CA GLU A 32 2.51 -6.28 14.48
C GLU A 32 3.61 -5.30 14.91
N LYS A 33 3.50 -4.05 14.47
CA LYS A 33 4.49 -3.01 14.78
C LYS A 33 4.22 -2.34 16.13
N ASP A 34 5.20 -1.59 16.58
CA ASP A 34 5.15 -0.78 17.81
C ASP A 34 4.24 0.45 17.70
N GLN A 35 3.79 0.79 16.48
CA GLN A 35 2.90 1.92 16.24
C GLN A 35 1.92 1.66 15.10
N PRO A 36 0.68 2.19 15.20
CA PRO A 36 -0.31 2.10 14.14
C PRO A 36 -0.01 3.11 13.02
N GLY A 37 -0.64 2.91 11.86
CA GLY A 37 -0.54 3.79 10.69
C GLY A 37 -0.02 3.07 9.45
N GLY A 38 0.56 1.88 9.63
CA GLY A 38 1.06 1.07 8.53
C GLY A 38 2.10 1.82 7.68
N LYS A 39 1.98 1.68 6.37
CA LYS A 39 2.92 2.32 5.44
C LYS A 39 2.79 3.85 5.37
N LEU A 40 1.68 4.43 5.84
CA LEU A 40 1.51 5.89 5.88
C LEU A 40 2.57 6.58 6.76
N ASN A 41 3.15 5.86 7.73
CA ASN A 41 4.29 6.35 8.52
C ASN A 41 5.57 6.59 7.68
N GLN A 42 5.65 6.09 6.44
CA GLN A 42 6.82 6.17 5.57
C GLN A 42 6.71 7.26 4.49
N TRP A 43 5.53 7.85 4.32
CA TRP A 43 5.27 8.86 3.30
C TRP A 43 5.41 10.26 3.85
N HIS A 44 6.11 11.14 3.13
CA HIS A 44 6.23 12.56 3.43
C HIS A 44 4.96 13.31 3.02
N ALA A 45 4.54 13.16 1.76
CA ALA A 45 3.38 13.86 1.23
C ALA A 45 2.53 12.96 0.32
N LEU A 46 1.23 13.28 0.24
CA LEU A 46 0.23 12.52 -0.50
C LEU A 46 -0.16 13.23 -1.81
N PHE A 47 -0.40 12.48 -2.85
CA PHE A 47 -0.94 13.00 -4.11
C PHE A 47 -2.48 13.16 -4.02
N PRO A 48 -3.09 14.01 -4.89
CA PRO A 48 -2.46 14.88 -5.87
C PRO A 48 -2.01 16.24 -5.29
N ASN A 49 -2.52 16.64 -4.14
CA ASN A 49 -2.38 17.99 -3.58
C ASN A 49 -1.16 18.17 -2.66
N ARG A 50 -0.29 17.18 -2.57
CA ARG A 50 0.92 17.16 -1.72
C ARG A 50 0.65 17.42 -0.23
N ARG A 51 -0.53 17.02 0.25
CA ARG A 51 -0.88 17.09 1.66
C ARG A 51 0.10 16.29 2.51
N PRO A 52 0.64 16.82 3.62
CA PRO A 52 1.51 16.05 4.51
C PRO A 52 0.85 14.75 4.99
N ALA A 53 1.54 13.63 4.86
CA ALA A 53 1.02 12.33 5.29
C ALA A 53 0.78 12.28 6.80
N ALA A 54 1.61 12.98 7.57
CA ALA A 54 1.52 13.10 9.01
C ALA A 54 0.18 13.69 9.49
N GLU A 55 -0.44 14.62 8.74
CA GLU A 55 -1.74 15.19 9.08
C GLU A 55 -2.86 14.14 9.00
N VAL A 56 -2.87 13.35 7.91
CA VAL A 56 -3.87 12.28 7.72
C VAL A 56 -3.67 11.21 8.78
N LEU A 57 -2.43 10.83 9.04
CA LEU A 57 -2.08 9.87 10.06
C LEU A 57 -2.51 10.32 11.45
N ALA A 58 -2.26 11.58 11.82
CA ALA A 58 -2.67 12.14 13.10
C ALA A 58 -4.21 12.12 13.26
N SER A 59 -4.95 12.45 12.19
CA SER A 59 -6.40 12.36 12.18
C SER A 59 -6.90 10.93 12.44
N LEU A 60 -6.36 9.93 11.74
CA LEU A 60 -6.72 8.53 11.92
C LEU A 60 -6.40 8.03 13.35
N LYS A 61 -5.22 8.34 13.85
CA LYS A 61 -4.79 7.95 15.21
C LYS A 61 -5.65 8.62 16.29
N ASN A 62 -6.03 9.89 16.13
CA ASN A 62 -6.88 10.60 17.08
C ASN A 62 -8.30 10.03 17.12
N HIS A 63 -8.87 9.68 15.97
CA HIS A 63 -10.18 9.05 15.93
C HIS A 63 -10.19 7.65 16.57
N ALA A 64 -9.10 6.90 16.44
CA ALA A 64 -8.95 5.55 16.99
C ALA A 64 -8.71 5.50 18.51
N LYS A 65 -8.49 6.62 19.19
CA LYS A 65 -8.25 6.67 20.66
C LYS A 65 -9.47 6.32 21.52
N LEU A 66 -10.67 6.37 20.96
CA LEU A 66 -11.93 6.23 21.72
C LEU A 66 -12.52 4.83 21.50
N GLY A 67 -12.52 4.00 22.56
CA GLY A 67 -13.28 2.75 22.60
C GLY A 67 -12.71 1.59 21.77
N ILE A 68 -11.43 1.67 21.35
CA ILE A 68 -10.75 0.62 20.59
C ILE A 68 -9.64 0.00 21.44
N ASN A 69 -9.64 -1.33 21.54
CA ASN A 69 -8.53 -2.06 22.15
C ASN A 69 -7.41 -2.21 21.12
N MET A 70 -6.31 -1.46 21.27
CA MET A 70 -5.16 -1.50 20.37
C MET A 70 -4.07 -2.41 20.95
N MET A 71 -3.77 -3.51 20.26
CA MET A 71 -2.74 -4.47 20.61
C MET A 71 -1.54 -4.29 19.69
N LEU A 72 -0.58 -3.49 20.10
CA LEU A 72 0.70 -3.26 19.38
C LEU A 72 1.71 -4.38 19.68
N ASN A 73 2.75 -4.50 18.83
CA ASN A 73 3.75 -5.57 18.91
C ASN A 73 3.09 -6.95 19.00
N THR A 74 1.94 -7.10 18.35
CA THR A 74 1.09 -8.27 18.45
C THR A 74 0.82 -8.86 17.07
N ARG A 75 1.10 -10.17 16.94
CA ARG A 75 0.85 -10.93 15.71
C ARG A 75 -0.10 -12.06 15.99
N VAL A 76 -1.01 -12.32 15.04
CA VAL A 76 -1.85 -13.52 15.04
C VAL A 76 -0.99 -14.69 14.56
N GLU A 77 -0.89 -15.75 15.38
CA GLU A 77 -0.12 -16.96 15.07
C GLU A 77 -1.00 -18.10 14.54
N ASN A 78 -2.24 -18.15 15.02
CA ASN A 78 -3.23 -19.13 14.56
C ASN A 78 -4.63 -18.53 14.67
N ILE A 79 -5.55 -19.00 13.85
CA ILE A 79 -6.96 -18.62 13.89
C ILE A 79 -7.83 -19.82 13.57
N GLU A 80 -8.83 -20.02 14.41
CA GLU A 80 -9.78 -21.14 14.27
C GLU A 80 -11.21 -20.59 14.25
N LYS A 81 -12.00 -21.08 13.32
CA LYS A 81 -13.43 -20.79 13.26
C LYS A 81 -14.19 -21.80 14.11
N ASN A 82 -15.13 -21.30 14.92
CA ASN A 82 -16.05 -22.10 15.72
C ASN A 82 -17.50 -21.62 15.51
N ASP A 83 -18.47 -22.27 16.18
CA ASP A 83 -19.89 -21.97 16.03
C ASP A 83 -20.26 -20.53 16.42
N ASP A 84 -19.55 -19.97 17.39
CA ASP A 84 -19.81 -18.62 17.89
C ASP A 84 -19.05 -17.52 17.17
N GLY A 85 -17.94 -17.87 16.50
CA GLY A 85 -17.09 -16.89 15.80
C GLY A 85 -15.70 -17.44 15.50
N PHE A 86 -14.69 -16.76 16.01
CA PHE A 86 -13.28 -17.06 15.78
C PHE A 86 -12.49 -17.00 17.07
N ALA A 87 -11.58 -17.94 17.26
CA ALA A 87 -10.54 -17.92 18.29
C ALA A 87 -9.21 -17.58 17.64
N LEU A 88 -8.54 -16.55 18.14
CA LEU A 88 -7.25 -16.07 17.63
C LEU A 88 -6.17 -16.31 18.69
N ALA A 89 -5.20 -17.13 18.35
CA ALA A 89 -3.97 -17.27 19.13
C ALA A 89 -2.99 -16.18 18.70
N LEU A 90 -2.50 -15.44 19.67
CA LEU A 90 -1.57 -14.34 19.47
C LEU A 90 -0.21 -14.73 20.04
N ASN A 91 0.84 -14.05 19.58
CA ASN A 91 2.14 -14.15 20.21
C ASN A 91 2.06 -13.89 21.74
N HIS A 92 3.09 -14.33 22.48
CA HIS A 92 3.14 -14.26 23.95
C HIS A 92 2.00 -15.03 24.65
N ASN A 93 1.57 -16.15 24.06
CA ASN A 93 0.56 -17.07 24.63
C ASN A 93 -0.77 -16.38 24.99
N ARG A 94 -1.17 -15.37 24.25
CA ARG A 94 -2.46 -14.68 24.43
C ARG A 94 -3.52 -15.27 23.50
N MET A 95 -4.75 -15.29 23.97
CA MET A 95 -5.91 -15.71 23.18
C MET A 95 -6.99 -14.64 23.24
N ILE A 96 -7.64 -14.38 22.10
CA ILE A 96 -8.84 -13.56 22.03
C ILE A 96 -9.92 -14.26 21.20
N THR A 97 -11.18 -13.86 21.41
CA THR A 97 -12.30 -14.33 20.61
C THR A 97 -13.00 -13.17 19.91
N ALA A 98 -13.48 -13.40 18.70
CA ALA A 98 -14.21 -12.42 17.93
C ALA A 98 -15.38 -13.07 17.17
N HIS A 99 -16.47 -12.31 16.98
CA HIS A 99 -17.62 -12.75 16.20
C HIS A 99 -17.44 -12.55 14.69
N ALA A 100 -16.55 -11.64 14.31
CA ALA A 100 -16.10 -11.39 12.94
C ALA A 100 -14.62 -10.98 12.92
N VAL A 101 -13.96 -11.27 11.80
CA VAL A 101 -12.56 -10.90 11.54
C VAL A 101 -12.49 -10.00 10.32
N LEU A 102 -11.71 -8.91 10.42
CA LEU A 102 -11.40 -8.02 9.33
C LEU A 102 -9.90 -8.07 9.01
N LEU A 103 -9.56 -8.50 7.80
CA LEU A 103 -8.19 -8.53 7.30
C LEU A 103 -7.86 -7.17 6.66
N ALA A 104 -6.97 -6.41 7.28
CA ALA A 104 -6.55 -5.07 6.88
C ALA A 104 -5.01 -4.94 6.83
N THR A 105 -4.32 -6.01 6.48
CA THR A 105 -2.86 -6.16 6.57
C THR A 105 -2.08 -5.42 5.48
N GLY A 106 -2.78 -4.84 4.50
CA GLY A 106 -2.16 -3.98 3.50
C GLY A 106 -1.41 -4.75 2.40
N PHE A 107 -0.23 -4.23 2.01
CA PHE A 107 0.59 -4.73 0.93
C PHE A 107 2.07 -4.69 1.31
N GLU A 108 2.91 -5.36 0.55
CA GLU A 108 4.36 -5.21 0.60
C GLU A 108 4.87 -4.42 -0.60
N LEU A 109 5.99 -3.73 -0.42
CA LEU A 109 6.69 -3.09 -1.52
C LEU A 109 7.56 -4.14 -2.22
N PHE A 110 7.63 -4.05 -3.53
CA PHE A 110 8.55 -4.91 -4.28
C PHE A 110 10.00 -4.64 -3.83
N ASP A 111 10.72 -5.70 -3.54
CA ASP A 111 12.13 -5.64 -3.23
C ASP A 111 12.93 -5.38 -4.51
N ALA A 112 13.42 -4.15 -4.66
CA ALA A 112 14.14 -3.71 -5.85
C ALA A 112 15.48 -4.44 -6.04
N SER A 113 16.05 -5.05 -5.00
CA SER A 113 17.30 -5.84 -5.11
C SER A 113 17.14 -7.08 -6.00
N LYS A 114 15.89 -7.57 -6.19
CA LYS A 114 15.57 -8.65 -7.13
C LYS A 114 15.71 -8.25 -8.60
N LYS A 115 15.94 -6.96 -8.88
CA LYS A 115 16.24 -6.40 -10.19
C LYS A 115 17.70 -5.93 -10.21
N GLU A 116 18.63 -6.89 -10.17
CA GLU A 116 20.07 -6.62 -10.14
C GLU A 116 20.50 -5.71 -11.29
N GLU A 117 19.86 -5.84 -12.46
CA GLU A 117 20.10 -5.01 -13.63
C GLU A 117 19.81 -3.51 -13.41
N TYR A 118 19.13 -3.14 -12.32
CA TYR A 118 18.85 -1.74 -11.95
C TYR A 118 19.78 -1.20 -10.86
N GLY A 119 20.56 -2.08 -10.22
CA GLY A 119 21.66 -1.71 -9.32
C GLY A 119 21.25 -1.27 -7.90
N TYR A 120 19.99 -1.45 -7.48
CA TYR A 120 19.58 -1.15 -6.10
C TYR A 120 20.30 -2.06 -5.10
N GLY A 121 20.91 -1.46 -4.08
CA GLY A 121 21.73 -2.15 -3.09
C GLY A 121 23.12 -2.54 -3.60
N ILE A 122 23.46 -2.20 -4.85
CA ILE A 122 24.77 -2.39 -5.47
C ILE A 122 25.44 -1.04 -5.72
N TYR A 123 24.69 -0.06 -6.26
CA TYR A 123 25.14 1.28 -6.57
C TYR A 123 24.53 2.27 -5.57
N ASP A 124 25.36 3.07 -4.92
CA ASP A 124 24.93 3.95 -3.84
C ASP A 124 23.95 5.05 -4.26
N ASN A 125 24.01 5.46 -5.53
CA ASN A 125 23.14 6.50 -6.09
C ASN A 125 21.89 5.92 -6.81
N VAL A 126 21.51 4.68 -6.48
CA VAL A 126 20.25 4.06 -6.87
C VAL A 126 19.37 3.86 -5.64
N ILE A 127 18.25 4.56 -5.58
CA ILE A 127 17.32 4.55 -4.45
C ILE A 127 15.91 4.17 -4.89
N THR A 128 15.05 3.79 -3.95
CA THR A 128 13.63 3.57 -4.23
C THR A 128 12.79 4.84 -4.02
N SER A 129 11.56 4.83 -4.51
CA SER A 129 10.57 5.89 -4.23
C SER A 129 10.30 6.06 -2.73
N VAL A 130 10.48 5.02 -1.92
CA VAL A 130 10.32 5.09 -0.47
C VAL A 130 11.52 5.75 0.19
N ASP A 131 12.73 5.43 -0.24
CA ASP A 131 13.94 6.08 0.25
C ASP A 131 13.90 7.58 -0.04
N LEU A 132 13.36 7.98 -1.20
CA LEU A 132 13.15 9.37 -1.55
C LEU A 132 12.12 10.08 -0.64
N GLU A 133 11.00 9.43 -0.28
CA GLU A 133 10.04 9.98 0.71
C GLU A 133 10.73 10.23 2.07
N GLN A 134 11.57 9.30 2.51
CA GLN A 134 12.34 9.47 3.74
C GLN A 134 13.38 10.59 3.63
N ALA A 135 13.99 10.77 2.45
CA ALA A 135 14.90 11.88 2.18
C ALA A 135 14.17 13.23 2.23
N PHE A 136 12.94 13.31 1.72
CA PHE A 136 12.09 14.48 1.83
C PHE A 136 11.76 14.83 3.28
N GLU A 137 11.40 13.83 4.09
CA GLU A 137 11.10 14.02 5.52
C GLU A 137 12.31 14.54 6.28
N LYS A 138 13.50 14.03 5.98
CA LYS A 138 14.77 14.48 6.60
C LYS A 138 15.26 15.81 6.03
N GLY A 139 14.71 16.30 4.94
CA GLY A 139 15.16 17.51 4.22
C GLY A 139 16.54 17.37 3.57
N ILE A 140 17.04 16.13 3.38
CA ILE A 140 18.38 15.84 2.85
C ILE A 140 18.23 15.06 1.54
N ILE A 141 18.55 15.74 0.42
CA ILE A 141 18.58 15.10 -0.90
C ILE A 141 19.99 15.30 -1.45
N LYS A 142 20.80 14.25 -1.33
CA LYS A 142 22.20 14.24 -1.74
C LYS A 142 22.58 12.91 -2.35
N THR A 143 23.57 12.91 -3.23
CA THR A 143 24.26 11.70 -3.66
C THR A 143 25.06 11.10 -2.51
N ALA A 144 25.55 9.88 -2.65
CA ALA A 144 26.41 9.21 -1.67
C ALA A 144 27.64 10.04 -1.30
N GLU A 145 28.17 10.81 -2.27
CA GLU A 145 29.33 11.72 -2.05
C GLU A 145 28.93 13.05 -1.38
N GLY A 146 27.67 13.22 -0.99
CA GLY A 146 27.17 14.42 -0.34
C GLY A 146 26.89 15.59 -1.28
N LYS A 147 26.91 15.39 -2.61
CA LYS A 147 26.62 16.43 -3.61
C LYS A 147 25.11 16.56 -3.84
N ILE A 148 24.67 17.72 -4.26
CA ILE A 148 23.29 17.94 -4.73
C ILE A 148 23.18 17.37 -6.14
N PRO A 149 22.25 16.39 -6.39
CA PRO A 149 22.12 15.79 -7.71
C PRO A 149 21.56 16.80 -8.73
N LYS A 150 22.16 16.86 -9.92
CA LYS A 150 21.75 17.73 -11.03
C LYS A 150 20.91 17.00 -12.07
N LYS A 151 21.22 15.73 -12.34
CA LYS A 151 20.47 14.88 -13.27
C LYS A 151 19.85 13.70 -12.52
N ILE A 152 18.52 13.65 -12.51
CA ILE A 152 17.77 12.67 -11.72
C ILE A 152 16.83 11.91 -12.65
N GLY A 153 16.87 10.58 -12.61
CA GLY A 153 15.99 9.71 -13.38
C GLY A 153 15.02 8.96 -12.50
N PHE A 154 13.77 8.81 -12.95
CA PHE A 154 12.75 7.99 -12.33
C PHE A 154 12.39 6.82 -13.25
N ILE A 155 12.49 5.59 -12.75
CA ILE A 155 12.10 4.39 -13.48
C ILE A 155 10.75 3.89 -12.97
N HIS A 156 9.76 3.87 -13.85
CA HIS A 156 8.42 3.39 -13.54
C HIS A 156 8.31 1.86 -13.57
N CYS A 157 7.31 1.33 -12.87
CA CYS A 157 6.91 -0.08 -12.89
C CYS A 157 8.00 -1.07 -12.45
N VAL A 158 8.85 -0.70 -11.47
CA VAL A 158 9.86 -1.62 -10.94
C VAL A 158 9.17 -2.71 -10.11
N GLY A 159 9.22 -3.97 -10.56
CA GLY A 159 8.51 -5.09 -9.94
C GLY A 159 6.98 -5.01 -10.06
N SER A 160 6.47 -4.35 -11.11
CA SER A 160 5.06 -4.24 -11.43
C SER A 160 4.89 -4.28 -12.95
N ARG A 161 3.84 -4.94 -13.48
CA ARG A 161 3.68 -5.26 -14.90
C ARG A 161 4.90 -6.06 -15.42
N ASP A 162 5.38 -6.97 -14.61
CA ASP A 162 6.61 -7.71 -14.83
C ASP A 162 6.37 -9.20 -14.49
N GLU A 163 6.14 -10.00 -15.54
CA GLU A 163 5.92 -11.45 -15.40
C GLU A 163 7.14 -12.17 -14.83
N LYS A 164 8.36 -11.72 -15.17
CA LYS A 164 9.61 -12.31 -14.63
C LYS A 164 9.75 -12.09 -13.14
N ALA A 165 9.20 -10.98 -12.61
CA ALA A 165 9.17 -10.69 -11.19
C ALA A 165 7.97 -11.35 -10.47
N GLY A 166 7.11 -12.08 -11.18
CA GLY A 166 5.89 -12.69 -10.63
C GLY A 166 4.77 -11.69 -10.36
N ASN A 167 4.88 -10.45 -10.84
CA ASN A 167 3.90 -9.37 -10.61
C ASN A 167 3.38 -8.80 -11.94
N PRO A 168 2.47 -9.52 -12.66
CA PRO A 168 1.94 -9.07 -13.94
C PRO A 168 1.01 -7.86 -13.80
N HIS A 169 0.46 -7.62 -12.61
CA HIS A 169 -0.49 -6.55 -12.34
C HIS A 169 0.16 -5.16 -12.29
N CYS A 170 -0.66 -4.13 -12.48
CA CYS A 170 -0.27 -2.74 -12.30
C CYS A 170 -0.48 -2.31 -10.85
N SER A 171 0.52 -1.69 -10.24
CA SER A 171 0.42 -1.13 -8.88
C SER A 171 -0.42 0.16 -8.79
N LYS A 172 -1.05 0.60 -9.88
CA LYS A 172 -2.03 1.70 -9.96
C LYS A 172 -1.49 3.08 -9.58
N VAL A 173 -0.70 3.20 -8.51
CA VAL A 173 -0.31 4.49 -7.90
C VAL A 173 1.13 4.92 -8.21
N CYS A 174 1.98 4.07 -8.80
CA CYS A 174 3.38 4.42 -9.02
C CYS A 174 3.57 5.61 -9.98
N CYS A 175 2.71 5.75 -11.01
CA CYS A 175 2.79 6.88 -11.93
C CYS A 175 2.54 8.21 -11.22
N ILE A 176 1.46 8.32 -10.46
CA ILE A 176 1.12 9.54 -9.73
C ILE A 176 2.12 9.83 -8.60
N THR A 177 2.62 8.79 -7.94
CA THR A 177 3.67 8.91 -6.91
C THR A 177 4.94 9.50 -7.52
N GLY A 178 5.40 8.96 -8.65
CA GLY A 178 6.60 9.45 -9.33
C GLY A 178 6.46 10.90 -9.80
N VAL A 179 5.33 11.26 -10.40
CA VAL A 179 5.06 12.64 -10.83
C VAL A 179 5.06 13.60 -9.63
N LYS A 180 4.40 13.24 -8.52
CA LYS A 180 4.41 14.01 -7.27
C LYS A 180 5.83 14.22 -6.75
N GLN A 181 6.61 13.14 -6.66
CA GLN A 181 8.00 13.18 -6.17
C GLN A 181 8.92 13.99 -7.09
N ALA A 182 8.76 13.89 -8.39
CA ALA A 182 9.54 14.67 -9.36
C ALA A 182 9.28 16.18 -9.23
N ILE A 183 8.02 16.58 -9.05
CA ILE A 183 7.66 17.98 -8.78
C ILE A 183 8.31 18.46 -7.47
N GLU A 184 8.20 17.66 -6.40
CA GLU A 184 8.75 18.01 -5.10
C GLU A 184 10.28 18.12 -5.12
N LEU A 185 10.96 17.24 -5.86
CA LEU A 185 12.40 17.35 -6.13
C LEU A 185 12.75 18.65 -6.85
N LYS A 186 12.01 18.97 -7.91
CA LYS A 186 12.25 20.17 -8.71
C LYS A 186 12.04 21.45 -7.91
N GLU A 187 11.06 21.47 -7.00
CA GLU A 187 10.84 22.60 -6.09
C GLU A 187 11.98 22.78 -5.08
N ARG A 188 12.57 21.67 -4.60
CA ARG A 188 13.69 21.69 -3.65
C ARG A 188 15.06 21.90 -4.31
N ILE A 189 15.22 21.45 -5.55
CA ILE A 189 16.44 21.57 -6.35
C ILE A 189 16.06 22.17 -7.72
N PRO A 190 15.84 23.50 -7.80
CA PRO A 190 15.33 24.14 -9.01
C PRO A 190 16.23 23.98 -10.26
N ASP A 191 17.54 23.85 -10.07
CA ASP A 191 18.51 23.68 -11.16
C ASP A 191 18.66 22.26 -11.66
N SER A 192 17.95 21.27 -11.07
CA SER A 192 18.02 19.88 -11.50
C SER A 192 17.28 19.63 -12.81
N GLU A 193 17.82 18.71 -13.62
CA GLU A 193 17.14 18.11 -14.76
C GLU A 193 16.51 16.79 -14.32
N ILE A 194 15.18 16.64 -14.50
CA ILE A 194 14.45 15.45 -14.04
C ILE A 194 13.84 14.73 -15.24
N PHE A 195 14.07 13.42 -15.31
CA PHE A 195 13.63 12.53 -16.38
C PHE A 195 12.75 11.42 -15.81
N MET A 196 11.57 11.22 -16.42
CA MET A 196 10.64 10.14 -16.08
C MET A 196 10.64 9.10 -17.20
N PHE A 197 11.08 7.89 -16.91
CA PHE A 197 11.13 6.79 -17.88
C PHE A 197 9.96 5.84 -17.63
N TYR A 198 9.06 5.68 -18.60
CA TYR A 198 7.80 5.00 -18.42
C TYR A 198 7.41 4.14 -19.64
N MET A 199 6.63 3.09 -19.41
CA MET A 199 5.98 2.32 -20.49
C MET A 199 4.69 3.00 -20.93
N ASP A 200 3.78 3.23 -19.96
CA ASP A 200 2.53 3.97 -20.09
C ASP A 200 2.28 4.75 -18.81
N LEU A 201 1.80 5.98 -18.91
CA LEU A 201 1.35 6.77 -17.77
C LEU A 201 -0.14 6.53 -17.50
N ARG A 202 -0.45 6.07 -16.31
CA ARG A 202 -1.82 5.80 -15.88
C ARG A 202 -2.25 6.85 -14.85
N MET A 203 -2.71 8.00 -15.38
CA MET A 203 -3.08 9.20 -14.63
C MET A 203 -4.60 9.44 -14.65
N PHE A 204 -5.38 8.43 -14.24
CA PHE A 204 -6.84 8.42 -14.41
C PHE A 204 -7.65 8.89 -13.19
N GLY A 205 -7.00 9.24 -12.08
CA GLY A 205 -7.67 9.85 -10.94
C GLY A 205 -8.00 11.33 -11.16
N ARG A 206 -9.03 11.84 -10.47
CA ARG A 206 -9.36 13.27 -10.52
C ARG A 206 -8.16 14.10 -10.05
N HIS A 207 -7.81 15.15 -10.82
CA HIS A 207 -6.66 16.03 -10.64
C HIS A 207 -5.28 15.39 -10.86
N PHE A 208 -5.22 14.16 -11.39
CA PHE A 208 -3.95 13.52 -11.70
C PHE A 208 -3.39 14.03 -13.02
N GLU A 209 -4.27 14.27 -13.99
CA GLU A 209 -3.89 14.87 -15.28
C GLU A 209 -3.35 16.28 -15.11
N GLU A 210 -3.97 17.08 -14.27
CA GLU A 210 -3.52 18.44 -13.96
C GLU A 210 -2.14 18.43 -13.30
N LEU A 211 -1.87 17.47 -12.40
CA LEU A 211 -0.55 17.31 -11.78
C LEU A 211 0.52 16.92 -12.82
N TYR A 212 0.17 16.03 -13.75
CA TYR A 212 1.05 15.66 -14.86
C TYR A 212 1.36 16.86 -15.76
N LYS A 213 0.35 17.64 -16.10
CA LYS A 213 0.52 18.89 -16.86
C LYS A 213 1.37 19.92 -16.12
N GLU A 214 1.18 20.06 -14.79
CA GLU A 214 2.02 20.91 -13.94
C GLU A 214 3.49 20.47 -14.03
N ALA A 215 3.76 19.17 -13.94
CA ALA A 215 5.11 18.62 -14.04
C ALA A 215 5.80 19.00 -15.35
N GLN A 216 5.08 18.92 -16.48
CA GLN A 216 5.63 19.23 -17.80
C GLN A 216 5.79 20.74 -18.03
N VAL A 217 4.74 21.52 -17.78
CA VAL A 217 4.67 22.91 -18.20
C VAL A 217 5.38 23.84 -17.21
N LYS A 218 5.16 23.63 -15.91
CA LYS A 218 5.71 24.51 -14.87
C LYS A 218 7.11 24.09 -14.43
N HIS A 219 7.29 22.77 -14.29
CA HIS A 219 8.52 22.20 -13.72
C HIS A 219 9.50 21.66 -14.78
N HIS A 220 9.11 21.66 -16.07
CA HIS A 220 9.91 21.21 -17.19
C HIS A 220 10.48 19.80 -17.01
N ILE A 221 9.74 18.91 -16.30
CA ILE A 221 10.10 17.51 -16.13
C ILE A 221 9.94 16.80 -17.48
N GLN A 222 10.96 16.05 -17.87
CA GLN A 222 11.01 15.39 -19.18
C GLN A 222 10.46 13.96 -19.05
N PHE A 223 9.54 13.60 -19.96
CA PHE A 223 8.90 12.31 -20.01
C PHE A 223 9.36 11.52 -21.23
N ILE A 224 10.07 10.41 -21.02
CA ILE A 224 10.66 9.57 -22.07
C ILE A 224 9.96 8.21 -22.01
N ARG A 225 9.29 7.84 -23.11
CA ARG A 225 8.63 6.56 -23.20
C ARG A 225 9.63 5.47 -23.54
N GLY A 226 9.95 4.63 -22.56
CA GLY A 226 10.90 3.56 -22.71
C GLY A 226 11.03 2.71 -21.45
N ARG A 227 11.56 1.52 -21.59
CA ARG A 227 11.86 0.64 -20.46
C ARG A 227 13.37 0.60 -20.23
N LEU A 228 13.79 0.73 -18.98
CA LEU A 228 15.18 0.57 -18.59
C LEU A 228 15.63 -0.87 -18.90
N SER A 229 16.72 -1.00 -19.65
CA SER A 229 17.36 -2.29 -19.91
C SER A 229 18.32 -2.66 -18.78
N GLU A 230 19.20 -1.73 -18.44
CA GLU A 230 20.23 -1.93 -17.43
C GLU A 230 20.79 -0.58 -16.93
N ALA A 231 21.33 -0.60 -15.71
CA ALA A 231 22.07 0.52 -15.12
C ALA A 231 23.51 0.07 -14.82
N PHE A 232 24.46 1.01 -14.86
CA PHE A 232 25.86 0.80 -14.52
C PHE A 232 26.39 1.99 -13.72
N GLU A 233 27.24 1.72 -12.74
CA GLU A 233 27.94 2.77 -12.03
C GLU A 233 29.23 3.14 -12.76
N ASN A 234 29.44 4.44 -12.98
CA ASN A 234 30.70 4.97 -13.53
C ASN A 234 31.73 5.18 -12.41
N GLN A 235 33.00 5.41 -12.78
CA GLN A 235 34.09 5.68 -11.83
C GLN A 235 33.87 6.93 -10.96
N ASP A 236 33.03 7.86 -11.41
CA ASP A 236 32.67 9.09 -10.70
C ASP A 236 31.38 8.92 -9.87
N ASN A 237 30.91 7.68 -9.68
CA ASN A 237 29.70 7.27 -8.99
C ASN A 237 28.38 7.77 -9.62
N THR A 238 28.44 8.33 -10.85
CA THR A 238 27.21 8.55 -11.61
C THR A 238 26.65 7.23 -12.14
N VAL A 239 25.34 7.16 -12.33
CA VAL A 239 24.64 5.96 -12.82
C VAL A 239 24.36 6.13 -14.32
N MET A 240 25.05 5.38 -15.16
CA MET A 240 24.74 5.31 -16.58
C MET A 240 23.59 4.34 -16.82
N ILE A 241 22.54 4.80 -17.47
CA ILE A 241 21.38 4.00 -17.85
C ILE A 241 21.32 3.77 -19.36
N LYS A 242 20.80 2.59 -19.74
CA LYS A 242 20.47 2.26 -21.14
C LYS A 242 18.97 2.04 -21.27
N ILE A 243 18.33 2.80 -22.15
CA ILE A 243 16.89 2.76 -22.40
C ILE A 243 16.66 2.73 -23.91
N GLU A 244 15.63 2.06 -24.35
CA GLU A 244 15.10 2.22 -25.69
C GLU A 244 14.01 3.30 -25.66
N ASP A 245 14.25 4.46 -26.32
CA ASP A 245 13.20 5.43 -26.56
C ASP A 245 12.28 4.89 -27.64
N THR A 246 11.09 4.44 -27.21
CA THR A 246 10.13 3.78 -28.11
C THR A 246 9.40 4.75 -29.05
N LEU A 247 9.45 6.06 -28.79
CA LEU A 247 8.88 7.06 -29.69
C LEU A 247 9.86 7.43 -30.80
N LEU A 248 11.14 7.50 -30.47
CA LEU A 248 12.20 7.78 -31.45
C LEU A 248 12.75 6.51 -32.10
N ALA A 249 12.38 5.32 -31.61
CA ALA A 249 12.90 4.01 -32.02
C ALA A 249 14.44 3.97 -32.01
N LYS A 250 15.05 4.53 -30.95
CA LYS A 250 16.52 4.63 -30.79
C LYS A 250 16.95 4.29 -29.38
N PRO A 251 18.11 3.64 -29.22
CA PRO A 251 18.72 3.46 -27.91
C PRO A 251 19.18 4.82 -27.37
N LEU A 252 18.85 5.08 -26.10
CA LEU A 252 19.29 6.23 -25.32
C LEU A 252 20.23 5.77 -24.23
N LYS A 253 21.37 6.45 -24.10
CA LYS A 253 22.27 6.33 -22.93
C LYS A 253 22.33 7.67 -22.21
N MET A 254 22.24 7.65 -20.91
CA MET A 254 22.26 8.85 -20.08
C MET A 254 23.00 8.58 -18.78
N ASN A 255 23.85 9.53 -18.36
CA ASN A 255 24.45 9.52 -17.02
C ASN A 255 23.57 10.36 -16.09
N LEU A 256 23.26 9.80 -14.93
CA LEU A 256 22.44 10.39 -13.89
C LEU A 256 23.23 10.48 -12.59
N ASP A 257 23.02 11.54 -11.83
CA ASP A 257 23.58 11.67 -10.48
C ASP A 257 22.78 10.86 -9.46
N LEU A 258 21.48 10.64 -9.74
CA LEU A 258 20.59 9.87 -8.86
C LEU A 258 19.54 9.12 -9.72
N LEU A 259 19.35 7.86 -9.43
CA LEU A 259 18.32 7.01 -10.05
C LEU A 259 17.28 6.59 -9.00
N VAL A 260 16.01 6.91 -9.26
CA VAL A 260 14.88 6.58 -8.37
C VAL A 260 14.03 5.47 -9.00
N LEU A 261 13.88 4.37 -8.30
CA LEU A 261 13.09 3.21 -8.70
C LEU A 261 11.68 3.30 -8.10
N LEU A 262 10.66 3.46 -8.94
CA LEU A 262 9.26 3.48 -8.52
C LEU A 262 8.77 2.04 -8.32
N VAL A 263 8.97 1.53 -7.11
CA VAL A 263 8.66 0.14 -6.74
C VAL A 263 7.17 -0.13 -6.68
N GLY A 264 6.77 -1.31 -7.13
CA GLY A 264 5.38 -1.76 -7.16
C GLY A 264 4.86 -2.22 -5.81
N MET A 265 3.53 -2.41 -5.75
CA MET A 265 2.84 -3.08 -4.64
C MET A 265 2.71 -4.56 -4.96
N GLN A 266 2.98 -5.41 -3.99
CA GLN A 266 2.76 -6.84 -4.05
C GLN A 266 1.94 -7.32 -2.85
N PRO A 267 1.32 -8.50 -2.93
CA PRO A 267 0.58 -9.07 -1.81
C PRO A 267 1.44 -9.18 -0.56
N SER A 268 0.83 -9.05 0.62
CA SER A 268 1.51 -9.31 1.88
C SER A 268 1.61 -10.82 2.11
N HIS A 269 2.82 -11.32 2.38
CA HIS A 269 3.08 -12.72 2.70
C HIS A 269 2.97 -13.01 4.20
N GLY A 270 2.99 -12.01 5.06
CA GLY A 270 2.93 -12.18 6.51
C GLY A 270 1.65 -12.80 7.06
N ILE A 271 0.61 -12.96 6.21
CA ILE A 271 -0.69 -13.53 6.59
C ILE A 271 -0.98 -14.88 5.94
N ASP A 272 -0.05 -15.46 5.21
CA ASP A 272 -0.29 -16.71 4.45
C ASP A 272 -0.79 -17.85 5.34
N LYS A 273 -0.26 -17.97 6.56
CA LYS A 273 -0.73 -18.95 7.53
C LYS A 273 -2.18 -18.69 7.96
N ILE A 274 -2.56 -17.44 8.23
CA ILE A 274 -3.93 -17.06 8.60
C ILE A 274 -4.91 -17.39 7.47
N LEU A 275 -4.51 -17.13 6.23
CA LEU A 275 -5.34 -17.44 5.06
C LEU A 275 -5.53 -18.92 4.87
N HIS A 276 -4.47 -19.72 5.09
CA HIS A 276 -4.52 -21.17 5.07
C HIS A 276 -5.42 -21.70 6.17
N ASP A 277 -5.26 -21.24 7.42
CA ASP A 277 -6.03 -21.71 8.59
C ASP A 277 -7.54 -21.40 8.43
N LEU A 278 -7.88 -20.31 7.75
CA LEU A 278 -9.26 -19.90 7.48
C LEU A 278 -9.79 -20.35 6.12
N GLU A 279 -8.97 -20.98 5.28
CA GLU A 279 -9.30 -21.34 3.89
C GLU A 279 -9.74 -20.13 3.05
N VAL A 280 -9.14 -18.94 3.29
CA VAL A 280 -9.41 -17.75 2.51
C VAL A 280 -8.65 -17.80 1.19
N GLU A 281 -9.37 -17.62 0.08
CA GLU A 281 -8.81 -17.68 -1.26
C GLU A 281 -8.03 -16.41 -1.63
N LYS A 282 -7.01 -16.60 -2.48
CA LYS A 282 -6.30 -15.52 -3.19
C LYS A 282 -6.75 -15.45 -4.65
N ASP A 283 -6.62 -14.27 -5.24
CA ASP A 283 -6.80 -14.08 -6.68
C ASP A 283 -5.54 -14.48 -7.48
N ALA A 284 -5.60 -14.32 -8.79
CA ALA A 284 -4.51 -14.68 -9.69
C ALA A 284 -3.22 -13.85 -9.47
N ASP A 285 -3.34 -12.66 -8.90
CA ASP A 285 -2.23 -11.76 -8.59
C ASP A 285 -1.70 -11.97 -7.16
N GLY A 286 -2.32 -12.90 -6.39
CA GLY A 286 -1.94 -13.25 -5.02
C GLY A 286 -2.56 -12.36 -3.92
N PHE A 287 -3.39 -11.37 -4.26
CA PHE A 287 -4.17 -10.59 -3.30
C PHE A 287 -5.36 -11.40 -2.78
N LEU A 288 -5.97 -10.93 -1.68
CA LEU A 288 -7.18 -11.58 -1.18
C LEU A 288 -8.32 -11.49 -2.20
N LYS A 289 -8.87 -12.66 -2.53
CA LYS A 289 -9.99 -12.75 -3.45
C LYS A 289 -11.28 -12.24 -2.79
N GLN A 290 -11.93 -11.33 -3.45
CA GLN A 290 -13.24 -10.84 -3.08
C GLN A 290 -14.30 -11.84 -3.53
N ALA A 291 -15.33 -12.10 -2.72
CA ALA A 291 -16.41 -13.04 -3.08
C ALA A 291 -17.12 -12.60 -4.37
N ASP A 292 -17.34 -11.31 -4.52
CA ASP A 292 -17.77 -10.66 -5.76
C ASP A 292 -17.16 -9.24 -5.77
N SER A 293 -16.30 -8.97 -6.75
CA SER A 293 -15.60 -7.70 -6.84
C SER A 293 -16.49 -6.49 -7.15
N GLN A 294 -17.71 -6.71 -7.61
CA GLN A 294 -18.67 -5.66 -7.98
C GLN A 294 -19.75 -5.45 -6.91
N LEU A 295 -20.30 -6.52 -6.36
CA LEU A 295 -21.46 -6.46 -5.47
C LEU A 295 -21.08 -6.61 -3.98
N THR A 296 -20.04 -7.39 -3.65
CA THR A 296 -19.61 -7.65 -2.27
C THR A 296 -18.09 -7.57 -2.12
N PRO A 297 -17.48 -6.42 -2.47
CA PRO A 297 -16.02 -6.30 -2.58
C PRO A 297 -15.28 -6.45 -1.24
N SER A 298 -15.98 -6.40 -0.12
CA SER A 298 -15.38 -6.56 1.21
C SER A 298 -15.52 -7.97 1.80
N LYS A 299 -16.32 -8.87 1.15
CA LYS A 299 -16.51 -10.24 1.62
C LYS A 299 -15.46 -11.18 1.04
N THR A 300 -15.04 -12.14 1.84
CA THR A 300 -14.26 -13.29 1.38
C THR A 300 -15.18 -14.50 1.11
N ASN A 301 -14.62 -15.59 0.64
CA ASN A 301 -15.33 -16.87 0.54
C ASN A 301 -15.70 -17.45 1.92
N VAL A 302 -15.18 -16.91 3.03
CA VAL A 302 -15.42 -17.41 4.40
C VAL A 302 -16.40 -16.50 5.15
N PRO A 303 -17.61 -16.99 5.51
CA PRO A 303 -18.58 -16.19 6.24
C PRO A 303 -18.04 -15.71 7.60
N GLY A 304 -18.11 -14.39 7.84
CA GLY A 304 -17.59 -13.73 9.02
C GLY A 304 -16.15 -13.24 8.90
N VAL A 305 -15.47 -13.53 7.79
CA VAL A 305 -14.16 -13.00 7.44
C VAL A 305 -14.33 -11.97 6.32
N PHE A 306 -13.83 -10.77 6.56
CA PHE A 306 -13.88 -9.64 5.64
C PHE A 306 -12.47 -9.17 5.28
N ALA A 307 -12.32 -8.52 4.14
CA ALA A 307 -11.05 -7.96 3.68
C ALA A 307 -11.23 -6.51 3.23
N VAL A 308 -10.25 -5.64 3.52
CA VAL A 308 -10.35 -4.21 3.24
C VAL A 308 -9.02 -3.56 2.91
N GLY A 309 -9.05 -2.57 2.03
CA GLY A 309 -7.88 -1.80 1.63
C GLY A 309 -6.98 -2.58 0.69
N THR A 310 -5.68 -2.29 0.74
CA THR A 310 -4.72 -2.81 -0.24
C THR A 310 -4.41 -4.30 -0.13
N VAL A 311 -4.94 -5.00 0.86
CA VAL A 311 -4.87 -6.46 0.93
C VAL A 311 -5.67 -7.14 -0.20
N THR A 312 -6.66 -6.44 -0.79
CA THR A 312 -7.46 -6.89 -1.94
C THR A 312 -7.00 -6.29 -3.27
N GLY A 313 -5.82 -5.67 -3.30
CA GLY A 313 -5.25 -5.08 -4.50
C GLY A 313 -4.83 -3.61 -4.33
N PRO A 314 -4.06 -3.06 -5.28
CA PRO A 314 -3.56 -1.69 -5.23
C PRO A 314 -4.67 -0.64 -5.18
N LYS A 315 -4.59 0.27 -4.19
CA LYS A 315 -5.57 1.35 -3.94
C LYS A 315 -4.86 2.62 -3.48
N THR A 316 -5.48 3.76 -3.76
CA THR A 316 -5.13 5.05 -3.16
C THR A 316 -5.58 5.10 -1.70
N ILE A 317 -5.08 6.08 -0.92
CA ILE A 317 -5.54 6.30 0.47
C ILE A 317 -7.04 6.65 0.51
N GLY A 318 -7.52 7.48 -0.42
CA GLY A 318 -8.94 7.84 -0.50
C GLY A 318 -9.85 6.63 -0.76
N GLU A 319 -9.45 5.77 -1.69
CA GLU A 319 -10.15 4.50 -1.95
C GLU A 319 -10.10 3.57 -0.75
N THR A 320 -8.95 3.47 -0.08
CA THR A 320 -8.78 2.67 1.13
C THR A 320 -9.71 3.13 2.26
N ILE A 321 -9.85 4.43 2.45
CA ILE A 321 -10.77 5.01 3.45
C ILE A 321 -12.22 4.72 3.09
N SER A 322 -12.60 4.88 1.82
CA SER A 322 -13.97 4.60 1.35
C SER A 322 -14.32 3.13 1.52
N ASP A 323 -13.40 2.24 1.17
CA ASP A 323 -13.50 0.80 1.33
C ASP A 323 -13.66 0.41 2.81
N ALA A 324 -12.86 1.04 3.69
CA ALA A 324 -12.93 0.82 5.13
C ALA A 324 -14.27 1.25 5.73
N ARG A 325 -14.87 2.31 5.22
CA ARG A 325 -16.22 2.75 5.64
C ARG A 325 -17.29 1.78 5.15
N ALA A 326 -17.20 1.32 3.90
CA ALA A 326 -18.17 0.40 3.33
C ALA A 326 -18.19 -0.95 4.06
N VAL A 327 -17.03 -1.54 4.38
CA VAL A 327 -16.94 -2.83 5.07
C VAL A 327 -17.62 -2.82 6.46
N THR A 328 -17.68 -1.66 7.13
CA THR A 328 -18.33 -1.57 8.45
C THR A 328 -19.82 -1.89 8.41
N LEU A 329 -20.51 -1.49 7.35
CA LEU A 329 -21.92 -1.84 7.11
C LEU A 329 -22.09 -3.34 6.83
N GLU A 330 -21.20 -3.93 6.04
CA GLU A 330 -21.25 -5.37 5.76
C GLU A 330 -21.02 -6.20 7.01
N ILE A 331 -20.06 -5.81 7.88
CA ILE A 331 -19.83 -6.46 9.17
C ILE A 331 -21.04 -6.30 10.11
N ALA A 332 -21.60 -5.10 10.20
CA ALA A 332 -22.79 -4.83 11.03
C ALA A 332 -23.98 -5.68 10.60
N ASN A 333 -24.27 -5.72 9.29
CA ASN A 333 -25.34 -6.55 8.73
C ASN A 333 -25.11 -8.05 9.00
N TYR A 334 -23.91 -8.55 8.83
CA TYR A 334 -23.56 -9.94 9.14
C TYR A 334 -23.82 -10.28 10.61
N LEU A 335 -23.38 -9.42 11.52
CA LEU A 335 -23.53 -9.65 12.97
C LEU A 335 -24.97 -9.53 13.45
N HIS A 336 -25.80 -8.65 12.84
CA HIS A 336 -27.21 -8.52 13.15
C HIS A 336 -28.02 -9.73 12.63
N ASN A 337 -27.77 -10.17 11.39
CA ASN A 337 -28.46 -11.33 10.79
C ASN A 337 -28.15 -12.63 11.51
N LYS A 338 -26.93 -12.82 12.03
CA LYS A 338 -26.55 -13.98 12.85
C LYS A 338 -27.33 -14.01 14.17
N VAL A 339 -27.73 -12.88 14.71
CA VAL A 339 -28.61 -12.81 15.91
C VAL A 339 -30.03 -13.21 15.55
N ALA A 340 -30.59 -12.65 14.49
CA ALA A 340 -31.95 -12.96 14.05
C ALA A 340 -32.13 -14.45 13.74
N SER A 341 -31.19 -15.06 13.05
CA SER A 341 -31.25 -16.51 12.76
C SER A 341 -31.09 -17.43 13.99
N LYS A 342 -30.36 -17.02 15.01
CA LYS A 342 -30.30 -17.73 16.31
C LYS A 342 -31.61 -17.63 17.10
N ILE A 343 -32.27 -16.48 17.08
CA ILE A 343 -33.57 -16.27 17.74
C ILE A 343 -34.63 -17.16 17.09
N LEU A 344 -34.75 -17.14 15.76
CA LEU A 344 -35.69 -17.95 15.00
C LEU A 344 -35.47 -19.46 15.18
N LYS A 345 -34.23 -19.93 15.30
CA LYS A 345 -33.92 -21.34 15.60
C LYS A 345 -34.34 -21.74 17.01
N ASN A 346 -34.19 -20.85 18.01
CA ASN A 346 -34.59 -21.12 19.37
C ASN A 346 -36.13 -21.13 19.55
N GLU A 347 -36.85 -20.31 18.79
CA GLU A 347 -38.32 -20.30 18.83
C GLU A 347 -38.93 -21.54 18.16
N SER A 348 -38.25 -22.18 17.19
CA SER A 348 -38.69 -23.43 16.56
C SER A 348 -38.52 -24.70 17.42
N TYR A 349 -37.93 -24.61 18.63
CA TYR A 349 -37.85 -25.70 19.61
C TYR A 349 -38.99 -25.65 20.62
N PHE A 350 -39.93 -24.69 20.50
CA PHE A 350 -41.09 -24.55 21.42
C PHE A 350 -42.43 -24.78 20.72
N ILE A 351 -42.48 -25.44 19.55
CA ILE A 351 -43.71 -25.88 18.89
C ILE A 351 -43.73 -27.40 18.81
#